data_c79070a11720975b920106bd9030295b
#
_entry.id   c79070a11720975b920106bd9030295b
#
_cell.length_a   1.000
_cell.length_b   1.000
_cell.length_c   1.000
_cell.angle_alpha   90.00
_cell.angle_beta   90.00
_cell.angle_gamma   90.00
#
_symmetry.space_group_name_H-M   'P 1'
#
loop_
_entity.id
_entity.type
_entity.pdbx_description
1 polymer ?
#
loop_
_entity_poly.entity_id
_entity_poly.type
_entity_poly.pdbx_seq_one_letter_code
_entity_poly.pdbx_strand_id
1 'polypeptide(L)'
;MVYYALMAKDTDLLTLVDRSMATHLEFMLPDGAWDNSWGTRSFKWTYWGGRTSDGFMGGYYAMAAQHPEYLEAIHRNIQLLKKTTSEGLLYGGMHYRVSGIAPCIHHTFGHAKAITSFLELPPLNITSSQELPRDKTYGLKYFKDIHTWLISQGPWRATFTGYDAEYKIKGTHPMGGALSMLW
;
A
#
# COMPACT_ATOMS: atom_id res chain seq x y z
N MET A 1 -3.68 -15.26 -4.18
CA MET A 1 -4.96 -15.31 -4.92
C MET A 1 -4.75 -15.05 -6.42
N VAL A 2 -4.05 -13.99 -6.86
CA VAL A 2 -3.80 -13.72 -8.30
C VAL A 2 -3.23 -14.94 -9.03
N TYR A 3 -2.11 -15.49 -8.56
CA TYR A 3 -1.48 -16.65 -9.19
C TYR A 3 -2.42 -17.87 -9.28
N TYR A 4 -3.18 -18.12 -8.21
CA TYR A 4 -4.15 -19.20 -8.24
C TYR A 4 -5.22 -18.97 -9.32
N ALA A 5 -5.79 -17.76 -9.35
CA ALA A 5 -6.83 -17.42 -10.34
C ALA A 5 -6.30 -17.55 -11.79
N LEU A 6 -5.08 -17.09 -12.05
CA LEU A 6 -4.44 -17.22 -13.36
C LEU A 6 -4.17 -18.68 -13.73
N MET A 7 -3.63 -19.48 -12.81
CA MET A 7 -3.30 -20.89 -13.05
C MET A 7 -4.55 -21.76 -13.18
N ALA A 8 -5.56 -21.51 -12.37
CA ALA A 8 -6.84 -22.22 -12.39
C ALA A 8 -7.77 -21.74 -13.51
N LYS A 9 -7.43 -20.62 -14.18
CA LYS A 9 -8.28 -19.93 -15.16
C LYS A 9 -9.63 -19.54 -14.56
N ASP A 10 -9.64 -19.22 -13.28
CA ASP A 10 -10.82 -18.78 -12.53
C ASP A 10 -11.08 -17.30 -12.80
N THR A 11 -11.91 -17.01 -13.78
CA THR A 11 -12.23 -15.65 -14.25
C THR A 11 -13.01 -14.85 -13.21
N ASP A 12 -13.86 -15.50 -12.43
CA ASP A 12 -14.68 -14.84 -11.42
C ASP A 12 -13.79 -14.37 -10.24
N LEU A 13 -12.92 -15.26 -9.79
CA LEU A 13 -11.93 -14.91 -8.78
C LEU A 13 -10.97 -13.83 -9.29
N LEU A 14 -10.52 -13.91 -10.54
CA LEU A 14 -9.63 -12.93 -11.13
C LEU A 14 -10.27 -11.53 -11.15
N THR A 15 -11.54 -11.45 -11.55
CA THR A 15 -12.32 -10.20 -11.55
C THR A 15 -12.45 -9.62 -10.14
N LEU A 16 -12.72 -10.47 -9.15
CA LEU A 16 -12.83 -10.05 -7.75
C LEU A 16 -11.49 -9.51 -7.21
N VAL A 17 -10.41 -10.22 -7.49
CA VAL A 17 -9.07 -9.84 -7.04
C VAL A 17 -8.61 -8.56 -7.72
N ASP A 18 -8.86 -8.40 -9.02
CA ASP A 18 -8.52 -7.19 -9.77
C ASP A 18 -9.22 -5.96 -9.19
N ARG A 19 -10.51 -6.04 -8.92
CA ARG A 19 -11.26 -4.95 -8.25
C ARG A 19 -10.68 -4.64 -6.87
N SER A 20 -10.29 -5.65 -6.11
CA SER A 20 -9.65 -5.48 -4.80
C SER A 20 -8.31 -4.78 -4.90
N MET A 21 -7.50 -5.15 -5.90
CA MET A 21 -6.19 -4.53 -6.15
C MET A 21 -6.32 -3.08 -6.61
N ALA A 22 -7.26 -2.78 -7.48
CA ALA A 22 -7.57 -1.41 -7.90
C ALA A 22 -8.01 -0.54 -6.70
N THR A 23 -8.87 -1.07 -5.83
CA THR A 23 -9.26 -0.40 -4.58
C THR A 23 -8.07 -0.18 -3.65
N HIS A 24 -7.22 -1.19 -3.50
CA HIS A 24 -6.00 -1.09 -2.68
C HIS A 24 -5.06 0.02 -3.20
N LEU A 25 -4.92 0.15 -4.52
CA LEU A 25 -4.08 1.19 -5.12
C LEU A 25 -4.53 2.62 -4.78
N GLU A 26 -5.82 2.84 -4.53
CA GLU A 26 -6.34 4.15 -4.10
C GLU A 26 -5.73 4.63 -2.78
N PHE A 27 -5.23 3.73 -1.95
CA PHE A 27 -4.60 4.02 -0.68
C PHE A 27 -3.08 4.20 -0.76
N MET A 28 -2.47 4.10 -1.93
CA MET A 28 -1.05 4.40 -2.09
C MET A 28 -0.81 5.90 -2.10
N LEU A 29 0.07 6.37 -1.22
CA LEU A 29 0.53 7.76 -1.19
C LEU A 29 1.50 8.04 -2.35
N PRO A 30 1.66 9.31 -2.77
CA PRO A 30 2.52 9.65 -3.91
C PRO A 30 3.97 9.21 -3.80
N ASP A 31 4.49 9.03 -2.59
CA ASP A 31 5.85 8.55 -2.32
C ASP A 31 6.00 7.02 -2.36
N GLY A 32 4.92 6.29 -2.59
CA GLY A 32 4.91 4.84 -2.65
C GLY A 32 4.64 4.13 -1.32
N ALA A 33 4.36 4.88 -0.24
CA ALA A 33 3.87 4.32 1.01
C ALA A 33 2.39 3.95 0.92
N TRP A 34 1.97 3.01 1.75
CA TRP A 34 0.56 2.69 1.92
C TRP A 34 -0.03 3.42 3.13
N ASP A 35 -1.16 4.06 2.90
CA ASP A 35 -1.97 4.67 3.94
C ASP A 35 -2.79 3.59 4.65
N ASN A 36 -2.41 3.27 5.86
CA ASN A 36 -3.13 2.33 6.74
C ASN A 36 -3.82 3.04 7.91
N SER A 37 -3.93 4.36 7.85
CA SER A 37 -4.50 5.16 8.94
C SER A 37 -5.97 4.84 9.24
N TRP A 38 -6.68 4.29 8.26
CA TRP A 38 -8.07 3.85 8.38
C TRP A 38 -8.22 2.46 9.01
N GLY A 39 -7.13 1.70 9.14
CA GLY A 39 -7.19 0.33 9.64
C GLY A 39 -7.22 0.24 11.16
N THR A 40 -7.74 -0.87 11.68
CA THR A 40 -7.84 -1.14 13.14
C THR A 40 -6.50 -1.23 13.86
N ARG A 41 -5.39 -1.28 13.13
CA ARG A 41 -4.01 -1.29 13.66
C ARG A 41 -3.27 0.01 13.43
N SER A 42 -3.97 1.08 13.09
CA SER A 42 -3.40 2.39 12.76
C SER A 42 -2.52 2.97 13.88
N PHE A 43 -2.79 2.66 15.14
CA PHE A 43 -1.96 3.08 16.27
C PHE A 43 -0.48 2.67 16.14
N LYS A 44 -0.17 1.64 15.33
CA LYS A 44 1.19 1.18 15.06
C LYS A 44 1.67 1.46 13.65
N TRP A 45 0.76 1.45 12.68
CA TRP A 45 1.10 1.30 11.27
C TRP A 45 0.37 2.32 10.39
N THR A 46 0.23 3.55 10.83
CA THR A 46 -0.47 4.60 10.09
C THR A 46 0.23 4.93 8.77
N TYR A 47 1.50 5.27 8.86
CA TYR A 47 2.38 5.51 7.72
C TYR A 47 3.72 4.81 7.97
N TRP A 48 3.97 3.73 7.25
CA TRP A 48 5.21 3.00 7.37
C TRP A 48 5.62 2.50 5.99
N GLY A 49 6.40 3.27 5.29
CA GLY A 49 6.81 2.97 3.92
C GLY A 49 7.26 1.54 3.70
N GLY A 50 7.95 0.95 4.68
CA GLY A 50 8.44 -0.41 4.59
C GLY A 50 7.57 -1.48 5.23
N ARG A 51 6.65 -1.13 6.15
CA ARG A 51 5.94 -2.15 6.95
C ARG A 51 4.49 -2.39 6.56
N THR A 52 3.97 -1.65 5.59
CA THR A 52 2.56 -1.69 5.23
C THR A 52 2.29 -2.23 3.84
N SER A 53 3.34 -2.63 3.13
CA SER A 53 3.26 -3.06 1.73
C SER A 53 3.69 -4.51 1.51
N ASP A 54 3.52 -5.34 2.52
CA ASP A 54 3.93 -6.74 2.48
C ASP A 54 3.29 -7.50 1.32
N GLY A 55 4.10 -7.93 0.37
CA GLY A 55 3.72 -8.96 -0.58
C GLY A 55 2.85 -8.55 -1.77
N PHE A 56 2.55 -7.27 -1.98
CA PHE A 56 1.70 -6.86 -3.11
C PHE A 56 2.38 -6.99 -4.48
N MET A 57 3.71 -6.88 -4.53
CA MET A 57 4.48 -6.71 -5.78
C MET A 57 4.25 -7.84 -6.78
N GLY A 58 4.27 -9.09 -6.35
CA GLY A 58 4.08 -10.22 -7.26
C GLY A 58 2.70 -10.22 -7.91
N GLY A 59 1.63 -9.95 -7.13
CA GLY A 59 0.27 -9.86 -7.66
C GLY A 59 0.11 -8.70 -8.64
N TYR A 60 0.61 -7.53 -8.31
CA TYR A 60 0.57 -6.36 -9.18
C TYR A 60 1.34 -6.61 -10.48
N TYR A 61 2.53 -7.20 -10.39
CA TYR A 61 3.30 -7.51 -11.59
C TYR A 61 2.59 -8.50 -12.52
N ALA A 62 1.96 -9.53 -11.96
CA ALA A 62 1.22 -10.52 -12.75
C ALA A 62 0.03 -9.91 -13.51
N MET A 63 -0.52 -8.79 -13.03
CA MET A 63 -1.62 -8.06 -13.65
C MET A 63 -1.18 -6.83 -14.45
N ALA A 64 0.11 -6.50 -14.45
CA ALA A 64 0.61 -5.24 -15.02
C ALA A 64 0.49 -5.13 -16.55
N ALA A 65 0.30 -6.24 -17.26
CA ALA A 65 0.01 -6.21 -18.69
C ALA A 65 -1.35 -5.56 -19.00
N GLN A 66 -2.33 -5.73 -18.10
CA GLN A 66 -3.65 -5.11 -18.18
C GLN A 66 -3.70 -3.76 -17.45
N HIS A 67 -2.87 -3.57 -16.45
CA HIS A 67 -2.84 -2.43 -15.53
C HIS A 67 -1.41 -1.87 -15.40
N PRO A 68 -0.94 -1.08 -16.39
CA PRO A 68 0.43 -0.54 -16.38
C PRO A 68 0.77 0.29 -15.13
N GLU A 69 -0.23 0.91 -14.48
CA GLU A 69 -0.09 1.66 -13.23
C GLU A 69 0.42 0.80 -12.06
N TYR A 70 0.24 -0.51 -12.12
CA TYR A 70 0.76 -1.42 -11.10
C TYR A 70 2.29 -1.49 -11.11
N LEU A 71 2.94 -1.33 -12.26
CA LEU A 71 4.41 -1.22 -12.34
C LEU A 71 4.92 0.06 -11.70
N GLU A 72 4.22 1.18 -11.89
CA GLU A 72 4.56 2.44 -11.25
C GLU A 72 4.43 2.32 -9.72
N ALA A 73 3.37 1.69 -9.22
CA ALA A 73 3.19 1.44 -7.80
C ALA A 73 4.34 0.60 -7.21
N ILE A 74 4.73 -0.48 -7.90
CA ILE A 74 5.88 -1.31 -7.52
C ILE A 74 7.16 -0.48 -7.51
N HIS A 75 7.41 0.28 -8.57
CA HIS A 75 8.62 1.11 -8.69
C HIS A 75 8.73 2.11 -7.54
N ARG A 76 7.68 2.89 -7.26
CA ARG A 76 7.67 3.87 -6.16
C ARG A 76 7.90 3.20 -4.81
N ASN A 77 7.22 2.09 -4.55
CA ASN A 77 7.41 1.38 -3.29
C ASN A 77 8.85 0.85 -3.14
N ILE A 78 9.44 0.28 -4.19
CA ILE A 78 10.84 -0.16 -4.16
C ILE A 78 11.78 1.02 -3.88
N GLN A 79 11.56 2.20 -4.47
CA GLN A 79 12.36 3.37 -4.18
C GLN A 79 12.22 3.82 -2.71
N LEU A 80 11.03 3.73 -2.15
CA LEU A 80 10.80 4.01 -0.73
C LEU A 80 11.49 2.96 0.15
N LEU A 81 11.37 1.68 -0.17
CA LEU A 81 12.05 0.59 0.55
C LEU A 81 13.57 0.78 0.57
N LYS A 82 14.17 1.21 -0.54
CA LYS A 82 15.61 1.54 -0.59
C LYS A 82 15.97 2.65 0.42
N LYS A 83 15.15 3.69 0.52
CA LYS A 83 15.37 4.81 1.47
C LYS A 83 15.22 4.39 2.93
N THR A 84 14.42 3.35 3.19
CA THR A 84 14.13 2.86 4.54
C THR A 84 14.91 1.61 4.91
N THR A 85 15.83 1.16 4.07
CA THR A 85 16.72 0.02 4.34
C THR A 85 18.09 0.52 4.76
N SER A 86 18.65 -0.04 5.82
CA SER A 86 20.00 0.20 6.28
C SER A 86 20.62 -1.11 6.78
N GLU A 87 21.87 -1.36 6.40
CA GLU A 87 22.60 -2.58 6.77
C GLU A 87 21.85 -3.89 6.48
N GLY A 88 21.12 -3.92 5.37
CA GLY A 88 20.31 -5.07 4.96
C GLY A 88 19.02 -5.27 5.74
N LEU A 89 18.67 -4.38 6.66
CA LEU A 89 17.44 -4.45 7.45
C LEU A 89 16.47 -3.35 7.06
N LEU A 90 15.19 -3.69 7.00
CA LEU A 90 14.11 -2.79 6.66
C LEU A 90 13.57 -2.11 7.92
N TYR A 91 13.58 -0.79 7.91
CA TYR A 91 12.98 0.06 8.92
C TYR A 91 11.58 0.49 8.53
N GLY A 92 10.82 1.02 9.49
CA GLY A 92 9.42 1.36 9.27
C GLY A 92 9.17 2.60 8.44
N GLY A 93 10.09 3.53 8.39
CA GLY A 93 9.96 4.78 7.65
C GLY A 93 11.27 5.55 7.56
N MET A 94 11.28 6.67 6.87
CA MET A 94 12.48 7.49 6.64
C MET A 94 13.07 8.10 7.92
N HIS A 95 12.28 8.19 8.98
CA HIS A 95 12.71 8.74 10.28
C HIS A 95 13.34 7.72 11.22
N TYR A 96 13.68 6.52 10.71
CA TYR A 96 14.16 5.42 11.55
C TYR A 96 15.39 5.76 12.39
N ARG A 97 16.27 6.64 11.88
CA ARG A 97 17.50 7.04 12.58
C ARG A 97 17.22 7.87 13.84
N VAL A 98 16.12 8.61 13.87
CA VAL A 98 15.77 9.51 14.99
C VAL A 98 14.64 8.94 15.85
N SER A 99 13.84 8.02 15.31
CA SER A 99 12.71 7.42 16.05
C SER A 99 13.12 6.40 17.09
N GLY A 100 14.34 5.88 17.03
CA GLY A 100 14.82 4.81 17.90
C GLY A 100 14.10 3.47 17.73
N ILE A 101 13.20 3.34 16.74
CA ILE A 101 12.45 2.10 16.49
C ILE A 101 13.33 1.11 15.75
N ALA A 102 13.53 -0.04 16.36
CA ALA A 102 14.33 -1.12 15.79
C ALA A 102 13.75 -1.63 14.44
N PRO A 103 14.60 -2.13 13.52
CA PRO A 103 14.15 -2.76 12.31
C PRO A 103 13.31 -4.00 12.61
N CYS A 104 12.41 -4.34 11.71
CA CYS A 104 11.60 -5.55 11.85
C CYS A 104 12.15 -6.66 10.96
N ILE A 105 12.73 -7.68 11.57
CA ILE A 105 13.28 -8.84 10.84
C ILE A 105 12.18 -9.54 10.04
N HIS A 106 10.98 -9.73 10.61
CA HIS A 106 9.86 -10.34 9.93
C HIS A 106 9.49 -9.59 8.63
N HIS A 107 9.38 -8.25 8.70
CA HIS A 107 9.05 -7.45 7.52
C HIS A 107 10.20 -7.44 6.51
N THR A 108 11.46 -7.47 6.96
CA THR A 108 12.61 -7.59 6.06
C THR A 108 12.52 -8.87 5.22
N PHE A 109 12.27 -10.00 5.83
CA PHE A 109 12.10 -11.27 5.11
C PHE A 109 10.81 -11.33 4.30
N GLY A 110 9.71 -10.76 4.79
CA GLY A 110 8.44 -10.67 4.05
C GLY A 110 8.60 -9.93 2.73
N HIS A 111 9.28 -8.79 2.73
CA HIS A 111 9.56 -8.02 1.51
C HIS A 111 10.59 -8.72 0.62
N ALA A 112 11.63 -9.33 1.17
CA ALA A 112 12.59 -10.10 0.40
C ALA A 112 11.90 -11.24 -0.37
N LYS A 113 10.99 -11.98 0.29
CA LYS A 113 10.19 -13.01 -0.35
C LYS A 113 9.32 -12.45 -1.48
N ALA A 114 8.66 -11.32 -1.26
CA ALA A 114 7.81 -10.68 -2.27
C ALA A 114 8.63 -10.22 -3.48
N ILE A 115 9.79 -9.62 -3.26
CA ILE A 115 10.71 -9.19 -4.31
C ILE A 115 11.26 -10.40 -5.08
N THR A 116 11.64 -11.47 -4.40
CA THR A 116 12.11 -12.70 -5.05
C THR A 116 11.04 -13.27 -5.98
N SER A 117 9.79 -13.39 -5.51
CA SER A 117 8.67 -13.86 -6.32
C SER A 117 8.42 -12.98 -7.55
N PHE A 118 8.63 -11.69 -7.42
CA PHE A 118 8.54 -10.74 -8.53
C PHE A 118 9.67 -10.91 -9.55
N LEU A 119 10.91 -11.14 -9.10
CA LEU A 119 12.07 -11.33 -9.97
C LEU A 119 12.03 -12.64 -10.78
N GLU A 120 11.25 -13.61 -10.33
CA GLU A 120 11.05 -14.89 -11.05
C GLU A 120 10.10 -14.76 -12.25
N LEU A 121 9.36 -13.66 -12.34
CA LEU A 121 8.42 -13.44 -13.45
C LEU A 121 9.13 -12.90 -14.70
N PRO A 122 8.63 -13.23 -15.91
CA PRO A 122 9.22 -12.73 -17.15
C PRO A 122 9.16 -11.20 -17.21
N PRO A 123 10.20 -10.55 -17.77
CA PRO A 123 10.22 -9.09 -17.89
C PRO A 123 9.08 -8.58 -18.78
N LEU A 124 8.46 -7.50 -18.36
CA LEU A 124 7.43 -6.80 -19.13
C LEU A 124 8.05 -5.60 -19.84
N ASN A 125 7.75 -5.49 -21.14
CA ASN A 125 8.15 -4.33 -21.95
C ASN A 125 7.11 -3.20 -21.80
N ILE A 126 6.97 -2.66 -20.61
CA ILE A 126 6.04 -1.60 -20.27
C ILE A 126 6.81 -0.47 -19.59
N THR A 127 6.57 0.77 -19.98
CA THR A 127 7.12 1.93 -19.29
C THR A 127 6.36 2.16 -17.99
N SER A 128 7.09 2.39 -16.89
CA SER A 128 6.51 2.54 -15.54
C SER A 128 6.01 3.94 -15.22
N SER A 129 6.10 4.89 -16.13
CA SER A 129 5.68 6.27 -15.87
C SER A 129 4.16 6.41 -16.02
N GLN A 130 3.42 6.07 -14.97
CA GLN A 130 1.98 6.20 -14.90
C GLN A 130 1.56 7.07 -13.72
N GLU A 131 0.48 7.83 -13.90
CA GLU A 131 -0.12 8.61 -12.83
C GLU A 131 -0.96 7.69 -11.94
N LEU A 132 -0.66 7.68 -10.64
CA LEU A 132 -1.41 6.88 -9.66
C LEU A 132 -2.65 7.63 -9.15
N PRO A 133 -3.62 6.93 -8.54
CA PRO A 133 -4.86 7.56 -8.09
C PRO A 133 -4.65 8.80 -7.20
N ARG A 134 -3.72 8.74 -6.24
CA ARG A 134 -3.47 9.88 -5.33
C ARG A 134 -2.49 10.92 -5.87
N ASP A 135 -1.98 10.78 -7.09
CA ASP A 135 -1.31 11.90 -7.77
C ASP A 135 -2.32 12.94 -8.24
N LYS A 136 -3.53 12.48 -8.57
CA LYS A 136 -4.60 13.31 -9.13
C LYS A 136 -5.30 14.15 -8.07
N THR A 137 -5.69 15.37 -8.45
CA THR A 137 -6.65 16.17 -7.68
C THR A 137 -8.07 15.76 -8.08
N TYR A 138 -8.72 14.95 -7.26
CA TYR A 138 -10.07 14.44 -7.51
C TYR A 138 -11.13 14.98 -6.53
N GLY A 139 -10.72 15.79 -5.55
CA GLY A 139 -11.60 16.25 -4.49
C GLY A 139 -11.83 15.17 -3.42
N LEU A 140 -12.97 14.52 -3.45
CA LEU A 140 -13.40 13.54 -2.44
C LEU A 140 -13.76 12.20 -3.07
N LYS A 141 -13.28 11.09 -2.48
CA LYS A 141 -13.74 9.72 -2.75
C LYS A 141 -14.22 9.07 -1.46
N TYR A 142 -15.36 8.39 -1.51
CA TYR A 142 -15.93 7.67 -0.37
C TYR A 142 -15.93 6.16 -0.58
N PHE A 143 -15.36 5.45 0.35
CA PHE A 143 -15.32 3.99 0.41
C PHE A 143 -16.34 3.52 1.44
N LYS A 144 -17.54 3.22 0.97
CA LYS A 144 -18.72 2.93 1.80
C LYS A 144 -18.48 1.75 2.75
N ASP A 145 -17.89 0.67 2.26
CA ASP A 145 -17.76 -0.58 3.03
C ASP A 145 -16.79 -0.48 4.21
N ILE A 146 -15.92 0.52 4.20
CA ILE A 146 -14.96 0.82 5.27
C ILE A 146 -15.19 2.21 5.88
N HIS A 147 -16.29 2.89 5.54
CA HIS A 147 -16.62 4.23 6.02
C HIS A 147 -15.43 5.21 6.02
N THR A 148 -14.68 5.22 4.91
CA THR A 148 -13.45 6.00 4.79
C THR A 148 -13.55 6.96 3.61
N TRP A 149 -13.14 8.20 3.82
CA TRP A 149 -13.03 9.21 2.79
C TRP A 149 -11.56 9.50 2.49
N LEU A 150 -11.21 9.50 1.22
CA LEU A 150 -9.93 10.00 0.72
C LEU A 150 -10.15 11.38 0.11
N ILE A 151 -9.31 12.33 0.49
CA ILE A 151 -9.31 13.69 -0.02
C ILE A 151 -8.02 13.92 -0.80
N SER A 152 -8.15 14.51 -1.98
CA SER A 152 -7.03 14.96 -2.83
C SER A 152 -7.34 16.34 -3.37
N GLN A 153 -6.73 17.37 -2.78
CA GLN A 153 -6.96 18.76 -3.14
C GLN A 153 -5.64 19.52 -3.20
N GLY A 154 -5.28 20.01 -4.39
CA GLY A 154 -3.98 20.63 -4.60
C GLY A 154 -2.84 19.71 -4.15
N PRO A 155 -1.91 20.17 -3.30
CA PRO A 155 -0.82 19.35 -2.78
C PRO A 155 -1.24 18.39 -1.66
N TRP A 156 -2.44 18.52 -1.12
CA TRP A 156 -2.88 17.80 0.08
C TRP A 156 -3.51 16.45 -0.25
N ARG A 157 -3.15 15.45 0.53
CA ARG A 157 -3.77 14.12 0.56
C ARG A 157 -4.19 13.82 1.99
N ALA A 158 -5.48 13.57 2.19
CA ALA A 158 -5.99 13.30 3.53
C ALA A 158 -6.90 12.07 3.54
N THR A 159 -7.02 11.47 4.72
CA THR A 159 -7.90 10.33 4.97
C THR A 159 -8.71 10.62 6.21
N PHE A 160 -10.03 10.50 6.07
CA PHE A 160 -10.97 10.55 7.17
C PHE A 160 -11.59 9.19 7.41
N THR A 161 -11.62 8.77 8.65
CA THR A 161 -12.24 7.52 9.09
C THR A 161 -13.56 7.80 9.79
N GLY A 162 -14.64 7.25 9.25
CA GLY A 162 -15.99 7.48 9.78
C GLY A 162 -16.52 6.34 10.65
N TYR A 163 -15.80 5.24 10.76
CA TYR A 163 -16.19 4.13 11.62
C TYR A 163 -15.40 4.13 12.92
N ASP A 164 -15.94 3.45 13.91
CA ASP A 164 -15.33 3.23 15.20
C ASP A 164 -15.11 1.74 15.38
N ALA A 165 -13.85 1.32 15.47
CA ALA A 165 -13.50 -0.09 15.60
C ALA A 165 -12.44 -0.29 16.68
N GLU A 166 -12.73 -1.12 17.65
CA GLU A 166 -11.76 -1.52 18.66
C GLU A 166 -10.84 -2.63 18.11
N TYR A 167 -9.56 -2.49 18.36
CA TYR A 167 -8.58 -3.55 18.25
C TYR A 167 -8.19 -3.99 19.68
N LYS A 168 -6.98 -4.37 19.92
CA LYS A 168 -6.56 -4.90 21.23
C LYS A 168 -6.42 -3.83 22.31
N ILE A 169 -6.19 -2.57 21.92
CA ILE A 169 -5.92 -1.47 22.83
C ILE A 169 -6.91 -0.35 22.54
N LYS A 170 -7.76 -0.03 23.50
CA LYS A 170 -8.74 1.04 23.39
C LYS A 170 -8.09 2.40 23.15
N GLY A 171 -8.73 3.22 22.30
CA GLY A 171 -8.33 4.60 22.06
C GLY A 171 -7.03 4.80 21.28
N THR A 172 -6.50 3.75 20.64
CA THR A 172 -5.24 3.79 19.89
C THR A 172 -5.43 3.63 18.38
N HIS A 173 -6.63 3.72 17.88
CA HIS A 173 -7.02 3.69 16.47
C HIS A 173 -7.90 4.91 16.16
N PRO A 174 -8.06 5.29 14.89
CA PRO A 174 -8.95 6.39 14.53
C PRO A 174 -10.37 6.12 14.98
N MET A 175 -10.94 7.10 15.66
CA MET A 175 -12.33 7.12 16.06
C MET A 175 -13.17 7.71 14.94
N GLY A 176 -14.47 7.42 14.92
CA GLY A 176 -15.40 7.97 13.95
C GLY A 176 -15.31 9.49 13.84
N GLY A 177 -15.15 9.99 12.62
CA GLY A 177 -14.93 11.41 12.33
C GLY A 177 -13.49 11.90 12.48
N ALA A 178 -12.51 11.01 12.59
CA ALA A 178 -11.12 11.41 12.73
C ALA A 178 -10.44 11.69 11.38
N LEU A 179 -9.66 12.78 11.34
CA LEU A 179 -8.61 12.97 10.34
C LEU A 179 -7.48 12.00 10.69
N SER A 180 -7.40 10.89 9.98
CA SER A 180 -6.48 9.80 10.32
C SER A 180 -5.13 9.89 9.60
N MET A 181 -5.07 10.60 8.47
CA MET A 181 -3.86 10.88 7.70
C MET A 181 -3.93 12.26 7.08
N LEU A 182 -2.82 12.98 7.12
CA LEU A 182 -2.55 14.16 6.30
C LEU A 182 -1.13 14.05 5.75
N TRP A 183 -1.01 14.09 4.42
CA TRP A 183 0.23 13.96 3.68
C TRP A 183 0.43 15.14 2.74
#